data_112ad1eefb70846e6bd9bd17a53386ab
#
_entry.id   112ad1eefb70846e6bd9bd17a53386ab
#
_cell.length_a   1.000
_cell.length_b   1.000
_cell.length_c   1.000
_cell.angle_alpha   90.00
_cell.angle_beta   90.00
_cell.angle_gamma   90.00
#
_symmetry.space_group_name_H-M   'P 1'
#
loop_
_entity.id
_entity.type
_entity.pdbx_description
1 polymer ?
#
loop_
_entity_poly.entity_id
_entity_poly.type
_entity_poly.pdbx_seq_one_letter_code
_entity_poly.pdbx_strand_id
1 'polypeptide(L)'
;MEFDGHMALKKLKSICEHFDSIPIILMRTLDNSKFIKEKQEEVNIKRNFEPLYLLAMTRNQIRTVVTEYNKAASITDTDTLLDKIVSDLTTLNIHRTPQNCLTLLKADEKRFDVSPVNRSQMLEDVLYVLFEFTEIPRYNSQPDVKDCQFILGCFCERLIRENRMSFTREEFLSTTKEASGNNLIDIDVLLVFTVLINNNVITATDNSFCFKSAFWLLYFAARQMSYNSEFADYIFKSKKYLDYPELIEFYTGIDRNKTDALRVLMDDIHTTCDMVFSRLGIPDSINPYKFAFWNPTEDHILRIQKEISDNVMTSGLPESIKDRYSDTGYNQITPYNQSVVLHDFFEEYYIYNLIQEIKSSSRALRNSDYANLEIKKNLLSEVLRGWLQISKVLFALIPVLASKGYATYGGAGFLLSDNFGDTEEERAKNILFVISTNVIAIFKEDIFSSKIAPLLYDAFEHAASPLLKQQLALLFVLCKPNKWHEKIEKYLINLPKNSFYLFELVCEMRAQYKFGFVEEQDLKLLALLTKKCLAKHRFGVDNPSPGQVKQIPSFVLPKREDKE
;
A
#
# COMPACT_ATOMS: atom_id res chain seq x y z
N MET A 1 -17.96 -5.73 0.17
CA MET A 1 -18.47 -7.03 -0.37
C MET A 1 -17.27 -7.94 -0.52
N GLU A 2 -17.06 -8.82 0.42
CA GLU A 2 -16.17 -9.97 0.17
C GLU A 2 -16.86 -10.79 -0.91
N PHE A 3 -16.39 -10.67 -2.12
CA PHE A 3 -16.74 -11.65 -3.13
C PHE A 3 -16.18 -12.98 -2.65
N ASP A 4 -17.05 -13.89 -2.28
CA ASP A 4 -16.66 -15.29 -2.17
C ASP A 4 -15.97 -15.68 -3.48
N GLY A 5 -14.65 -15.76 -3.45
CA GLY A 5 -13.85 -16.01 -4.65
C GLY A 5 -14.26 -17.31 -5.37
N HIS A 6 -14.86 -18.25 -4.64
CA HIS A 6 -15.42 -19.48 -5.17
C HIS A 6 -16.68 -19.24 -6.00
N MET A 7 -17.58 -18.34 -5.57
CA MET A 7 -18.76 -17.97 -6.36
C MET A 7 -18.40 -17.21 -7.63
N ALA A 8 -17.40 -16.30 -7.55
CA ALA A 8 -16.92 -15.58 -8.73
C ALA A 8 -16.31 -16.54 -9.77
N LEU A 9 -15.51 -17.51 -9.32
CA LEU A 9 -14.92 -18.54 -10.19
C LEU A 9 -15.98 -19.45 -10.82
N LYS A 10 -17.02 -19.86 -10.09
CA LYS A 10 -18.14 -20.63 -10.65
C LYS A 10 -18.90 -19.84 -11.72
N LYS A 11 -19.17 -18.55 -11.49
CA LYS A 11 -19.77 -17.67 -12.50
C LYS A 11 -18.86 -17.53 -13.73
N LEU A 12 -17.56 -17.33 -13.54
CA LEU A 12 -16.60 -17.26 -14.62
C LEU A 12 -16.56 -18.55 -15.43
N LYS A 13 -16.56 -19.73 -14.78
CA LYS A 13 -16.65 -21.02 -15.45
C LYS A 13 -17.89 -21.11 -16.32
N SER A 14 -19.05 -20.75 -15.79
CA SER A 14 -20.31 -20.74 -16.53
C SER A 14 -20.24 -19.83 -17.77
N ILE A 15 -19.67 -18.63 -17.63
CA ILE A 15 -19.46 -17.71 -18.76
C ILE A 15 -18.55 -18.33 -19.81
N CYS A 16 -17.42 -18.93 -19.39
CA CYS A 16 -16.47 -19.57 -20.30
C CYS A 16 -17.02 -20.81 -21.02
N GLU A 17 -17.98 -21.50 -20.43
CA GLU A 17 -18.63 -22.68 -21.00
C GLU A 17 -19.78 -22.34 -21.96
N HIS A 18 -20.48 -21.20 -21.75
CA HIS A 18 -21.66 -20.86 -22.53
C HIS A 18 -21.40 -19.81 -23.64
N PHE A 19 -20.28 -19.10 -23.58
CA PHE A 19 -19.95 -18.05 -24.54
C PHE A 19 -18.58 -18.26 -25.17
N ASP A 20 -18.52 -18.17 -26.50
CA ASP A 20 -17.25 -18.20 -27.26
C ASP A 20 -16.50 -16.85 -27.20
N SER A 21 -17.10 -15.83 -26.60
CA SER A 21 -16.48 -14.51 -26.40
C SER A 21 -15.26 -14.58 -25.48
N ILE A 22 -14.32 -13.66 -25.66
CA ILE A 22 -13.14 -13.51 -24.79
C ILE A 22 -13.59 -12.73 -23.53
N PRO A 23 -13.64 -13.34 -22.35
CA PRO A 23 -13.98 -12.62 -21.14
C PRO A 23 -12.82 -11.74 -20.70
N ILE A 24 -13.11 -10.45 -20.43
CA ILE A 24 -12.17 -9.53 -19.78
C ILE A 24 -12.58 -9.42 -18.32
N ILE A 25 -11.68 -9.84 -17.41
CA ILE A 25 -11.95 -9.86 -15.97
C ILE A 25 -11.16 -8.74 -15.31
N LEU A 26 -11.89 -7.81 -14.68
CA LEU A 26 -11.27 -6.76 -13.87
C LEU A 26 -11.17 -7.22 -12.42
N MET A 27 -9.98 -7.16 -11.84
CA MET A 27 -9.74 -7.49 -10.44
C MET A 27 -8.68 -6.57 -9.84
N ARG A 28 -8.67 -6.46 -8.52
CA ARG A 28 -7.57 -5.78 -7.82
C ARG A 28 -6.33 -6.67 -7.85
N THR A 29 -5.15 -6.07 -7.85
CA THR A 29 -3.86 -6.79 -7.81
C THR A 29 -3.80 -7.79 -6.64
N LEU A 30 -4.36 -7.42 -5.48
CA LEU A 30 -4.45 -8.29 -4.30
C LEU A 30 -5.39 -9.49 -4.49
N ASP A 31 -6.37 -9.39 -5.40
CA ASP A 31 -7.30 -10.49 -5.69
C ASP A 31 -6.76 -11.46 -6.75
N ASN A 32 -5.67 -11.08 -7.45
CA ASN A 32 -5.05 -11.93 -8.47
C ASN A 32 -4.59 -13.28 -7.91
N SER A 33 -4.19 -13.31 -6.66
CA SER A 33 -3.83 -14.53 -5.94
C SER A 33 -4.97 -15.54 -5.80
N LYS A 34 -6.24 -15.08 -5.87
CA LYS A 34 -7.44 -15.95 -5.86
C LYS A 34 -7.60 -16.74 -7.17
N PHE A 35 -6.93 -16.32 -8.25
CA PHE A 35 -6.86 -17.01 -9.54
C PHE A 35 -5.65 -17.93 -9.67
N ILE A 36 -5.00 -18.27 -8.58
CA ILE A 36 -3.88 -19.18 -8.55
C ILE A 36 -4.30 -20.57 -9.08
N LYS A 37 -3.39 -21.22 -9.77
CA LYS A 37 -3.57 -22.51 -10.46
C LYS A 37 -4.46 -23.52 -9.72
N GLU A 38 -4.32 -23.68 -8.41
CA GLU A 38 -5.12 -24.64 -7.63
C GLU A 38 -6.63 -24.36 -7.67
N LYS A 39 -7.06 -23.11 -7.56
CA LYS A 39 -8.50 -22.79 -7.63
C LYS A 39 -9.05 -22.85 -9.04
N GLN A 40 -8.21 -22.61 -10.05
CA GLN A 40 -8.58 -22.86 -11.44
C GLN A 40 -8.74 -24.37 -11.72
N GLU A 41 -7.88 -25.20 -11.13
CA GLU A 41 -7.96 -26.67 -11.23
C GLU A 41 -9.19 -27.23 -10.49
N GLU A 42 -9.50 -26.74 -9.27
CA GLU A 42 -10.71 -27.12 -8.53
C GLU A 42 -12.00 -26.79 -9.28
N VAL A 43 -12.05 -25.64 -9.94
CA VAL A 43 -13.23 -25.20 -10.72
C VAL A 43 -13.15 -25.68 -12.17
N ASN A 44 -12.00 -26.20 -12.62
CA ASN A 44 -11.74 -26.76 -13.96
C ASN A 44 -12.17 -25.79 -15.09
N ILE A 45 -11.59 -24.57 -15.08
CA ILE A 45 -11.80 -23.60 -16.17
C ILE A 45 -10.80 -23.94 -17.29
N LYS A 46 -11.30 -24.42 -18.43
CA LYS A 46 -10.49 -24.89 -19.57
C LYS A 46 -9.93 -23.75 -20.47
N ARG A 47 -9.83 -22.54 -19.95
CA ARG A 47 -9.27 -21.40 -20.70
C ARG A 47 -8.04 -20.83 -19.99
N ASN A 48 -7.03 -20.50 -20.77
CA ASN A 48 -5.87 -19.78 -20.26
C ASN A 48 -6.20 -18.27 -20.20
N PHE A 49 -5.82 -17.62 -19.11
CA PHE A 49 -5.94 -16.17 -18.93
C PHE A 49 -4.56 -15.53 -18.95
N GLU A 50 -4.41 -14.48 -19.70
CA GLU A 50 -3.22 -13.64 -19.71
C GLU A 50 -3.44 -12.48 -18.73
N PRO A 51 -2.63 -12.36 -17.65
CA PRO A 51 -2.75 -11.25 -16.72
C PRO A 51 -2.18 -9.97 -17.34
N LEU A 52 -3.01 -8.94 -17.42
CA LEU A 52 -2.62 -7.59 -17.82
C LEU A 52 -2.73 -6.67 -16.60
N TYR A 53 -1.72 -5.84 -16.39
CA TYR A 53 -1.67 -4.91 -15.26
C TYR A 53 -1.93 -3.48 -15.73
N LEU A 54 -2.88 -2.79 -15.06
CA LEU A 54 -3.05 -1.36 -15.22
C LEU A 54 -1.92 -0.64 -14.46
N LEU A 55 -1.08 0.02 -15.21
CA LEU A 55 0.01 0.83 -14.65
C LEU A 55 -0.48 2.25 -14.30
N ALA A 56 0.27 2.92 -13.43
CA ALA A 56 0.08 4.34 -13.18
C ALA A 56 0.25 5.15 -14.47
N MET A 57 -0.55 6.22 -14.64
CA MET A 57 -0.49 7.08 -15.81
C MET A 57 0.87 7.76 -15.95
N THR A 58 1.39 7.81 -17.17
CA THR A 58 2.56 8.61 -17.53
C THR A 58 2.22 10.11 -17.46
N ARG A 59 3.23 10.98 -17.40
CA ARG A 59 3.00 12.42 -17.48
C ARG A 59 2.31 12.82 -18.79
N ASN A 60 2.62 12.14 -19.89
CA ASN A 60 1.96 12.34 -21.20
C ASN A 60 0.46 11.97 -21.14
N GLN A 61 0.11 10.83 -20.52
CA GLN A 61 -1.30 10.45 -20.32
C GLN A 61 -2.03 11.42 -19.40
N ILE A 62 -1.38 11.91 -18.33
CA ILE A 62 -1.93 12.96 -17.47
C ILE A 62 -2.14 14.24 -18.30
N ARG A 63 -1.19 14.63 -19.15
CA ARG A 63 -1.32 15.77 -20.07
C ARG A 63 -2.58 15.64 -20.93
N THR A 64 -2.85 14.46 -21.47
CA THR A 64 -4.06 14.22 -22.27
C THR A 64 -5.32 14.50 -21.46
N VAL A 65 -5.43 13.97 -20.24
CA VAL A 65 -6.58 14.21 -19.35
C VAL A 65 -6.72 15.70 -19.01
N VAL A 66 -5.61 16.34 -18.62
CA VAL A 66 -5.58 17.78 -18.29
C VAL A 66 -6.00 18.63 -19.49
N THR A 67 -5.47 18.34 -20.68
CA THR A 67 -5.79 19.09 -21.89
C THR A 67 -7.27 18.98 -22.24
N GLU A 68 -7.83 17.76 -22.24
CA GLU A 68 -9.25 17.55 -22.54
C GLU A 68 -10.17 18.24 -21.52
N TYR A 69 -9.85 18.14 -20.24
CA TYR A 69 -10.62 18.79 -19.18
C TYR A 69 -10.54 20.32 -19.30
N ASN A 70 -9.34 20.86 -19.47
CA ASN A 70 -9.11 22.31 -19.52
C ASN A 70 -9.71 23.00 -20.75
N LYS A 71 -9.98 22.26 -21.85
CA LYS A 71 -10.73 22.79 -23.00
C LYS A 71 -12.12 23.31 -22.61
N ALA A 72 -12.78 22.64 -21.68
CA ALA A 72 -14.10 23.02 -21.19
C ALA A 72 -14.04 23.96 -19.99
N ALA A 73 -13.13 23.69 -19.02
CA ALA A 73 -13.07 24.38 -17.75
C ALA A 73 -12.28 25.71 -17.82
N SER A 74 -11.29 25.82 -18.73
CA SER A 74 -10.47 27.02 -18.93
C SER A 74 -9.84 27.56 -17.64
N ILE A 75 -9.24 26.67 -16.83
CA ILE A 75 -8.72 27.01 -15.49
C ILE A 75 -7.50 27.94 -15.61
N THR A 76 -6.48 27.54 -16.39
CA THR A 76 -5.25 28.28 -16.67
C THR A 76 -4.58 27.70 -17.92
N ASP A 77 -3.33 28.08 -18.22
CA ASP A 77 -2.60 27.42 -19.30
C ASP A 77 -2.35 25.94 -18.97
N THR A 78 -2.36 25.11 -20.03
CA THR A 78 -2.35 23.65 -19.87
C THR A 78 -1.06 23.13 -19.23
N ASP A 79 0.10 23.76 -19.49
CA ASP A 79 1.38 23.29 -18.95
C ASP A 79 1.50 23.59 -17.47
N THR A 80 1.11 24.79 -17.04
CA THR A 80 1.03 25.16 -15.61
C THR A 80 0.07 24.25 -14.84
N LEU A 81 -1.11 23.96 -15.41
CA LEU A 81 -2.08 23.07 -14.81
C LEU A 81 -1.54 21.63 -14.72
N LEU A 82 -0.88 21.16 -15.75
CA LEU A 82 -0.25 19.83 -15.75
C LEU A 82 0.82 19.71 -14.66
N ASP A 83 1.70 20.71 -14.54
CA ASP A 83 2.77 20.69 -13.54
C ASP A 83 2.20 20.70 -12.12
N LYS A 84 1.14 21.48 -11.88
CA LYS A 84 0.42 21.47 -10.61
C LYS A 84 -0.19 20.09 -10.31
N ILE A 85 -0.96 19.53 -11.23
CA ILE A 85 -1.58 18.20 -11.04
C ILE A 85 -0.54 17.13 -10.74
N VAL A 86 0.57 17.09 -11.48
CA VAL A 86 1.65 16.12 -11.24
C VAL A 86 2.31 16.33 -9.88
N SER A 87 2.53 17.59 -9.49
CA SER A 87 3.07 17.96 -8.18
C SER A 87 2.13 17.54 -7.05
N ASP A 88 0.83 17.83 -7.17
CA ASP A 88 -0.17 17.51 -6.15
C ASP A 88 -0.34 15.98 -5.99
N LEU A 89 -0.40 15.21 -7.10
CA LEU A 89 -0.41 13.74 -7.06
C LEU A 89 0.81 13.19 -6.29
N THR A 90 1.98 13.79 -6.49
CA THR A 90 3.22 13.37 -5.82
C THR A 90 3.22 13.77 -4.35
N THR A 91 2.83 15.00 -4.04
CA THR A 91 2.82 15.55 -2.67
C THR A 91 1.81 14.83 -1.79
N LEU A 92 0.63 14.51 -2.34
CA LEU A 92 -0.43 13.77 -1.64
C LEU A 92 -0.15 12.27 -1.58
N ASN A 93 0.87 11.80 -2.29
CA ASN A 93 1.21 10.37 -2.43
C ASN A 93 -0.01 9.53 -2.85
N ILE A 94 -0.70 9.99 -3.89
CA ILE A 94 -1.84 9.27 -4.48
C ILE A 94 -1.50 8.74 -5.86
N HIS A 95 -2.13 7.62 -6.21
CA HIS A 95 -1.88 6.98 -7.49
C HIS A 95 -2.22 7.90 -8.68
N ARG A 96 -1.38 7.88 -9.70
CA ARG A 96 -1.61 8.56 -10.98
C ARG A 96 -2.69 7.82 -11.79
N THR A 97 -3.94 7.99 -11.40
CA THR A 97 -5.12 7.42 -12.09
C THR A 97 -5.96 8.51 -12.71
N PRO A 98 -6.76 8.21 -13.76
CA PRO A 98 -7.69 9.19 -14.33
C PRO A 98 -8.62 9.80 -13.28
N GLN A 99 -9.11 8.97 -12.36
CA GLN A 99 -10.02 9.40 -11.29
C GLN A 99 -9.36 10.45 -10.37
N ASN A 100 -8.13 10.20 -9.93
CA ASN A 100 -7.42 11.13 -9.06
C ASN A 100 -7.06 12.43 -9.78
N CYS A 101 -6.68 12.35 -11.06
CA CYS A 101 -6.44 13.54 -11.88
C CYS A 101 -7.71 14.39 -12.03
N LEU A 102 -8.85 13.77 -12.35
CA LEU A 102 -10.12 14.47 -12.48
C LEU A 102 -10.60 15.07 -11.16
N THR A 103 -10.34 14.39 -10.03
CA THR A 103 -10.68 14.90 -8.69
C THR A 103 -9.89 16.17 -8.38
N LEU A 104 -8.59 16.19 -8.67
CA LEU A 104 -7.75 17.37 -8.50
C LEU A 104 -8.14 18.49 -9.46
N LEU A 105 -8.37 18.19 -10.74
CA LEU A 105 -8.82 19.18 -11.72
C LEU A 105 -10.13 19.85 -11.29
N LYS A 106 -11.04 19.09 -10.72
CA LYS A 106 -12.31 19.59 -10.21
C LYS A 106 -12.11 20.52 -9.01
N ALA A 107 -11.17 20.23 -8.12
CA ALA A 107 -10.79 21.14 -7.03
C ALA A 107 -10.13 22.42 -7.55
N ASP A 108 -9.26 22.29 -8.55
CA ASP A 108 -8.52 23.40 -9.16
C ASP A 108 -9.40 24.37 -9.98
N GLU A 109 -10.57 23.94 -10.46
CA GLU A 109 -11.53 24.87 -11.13
C GLU A 109 -11.81 26.11 -10.31
N LYS A 110 -11.74 26.02 -8.98
CA LYS A 110 -12.12 27.10 -8.07
C LYS A 110 -11.03 27.57 -7.14
N ARG A 111 -10.05 26.71 -6.89
CA ARG A 111 -8.98 26.98 -5.91
C ARG A 111 -7.60 26.66 -6.49
N PHE A 112 -7.38 27.08 -7.74
CA PHE A 112 -6.13 26.80 -8.45
C PHE A 112 -4.87 27.21 -7.70
N ASP A 113 -4.92 28.34 -6.99
CA ASP A 113 -3.77 28.88 -6.26
C ASP A 113 -3.44 28.13 -4.96
N VAL A 114 -4.27 27.16 -4.56
CA VAL A 114 -4.11 26.40 -3.31
C VAL A 114 -3.98 24.93 -3.62
N SER A 115 -2.86 24.33 -3.24
CA SER A 115 -2.71 22.87 -3.26
C SER A 115 -3.21 22.26 -1.96
N PRO A 116 -4.00 21.17 -2.02
CA PRO A 116 -4.47 20.50 -0.82
C PRO A 116 -3.30 19.90 -0.03
N VAL A 117 -3.28 20.08 1.28
CA VAL A 117 -2.19 19.61 2.14
C VAL A 117 -2.28 18.10 2.44
N ASN A 118 -3.47 17.52 2.25
CA ASN A 118 -3.73 16.08 2.38
C ASN A 118 -5.02 15.69 1.62
N ARG A 119 -5.31 14.38 1.57
CA ARG A 119 -6.49 13.85 0.87
C ARG A 119 -7.82 14.32 1.47
N SER A 120 -7.89 14.55 2.78
CA SER A 120 -9.11 15.04 3.42
C SER A 120 -9.49 16.44 2.93
N GLN A 121 -8.51 17.33 2.82
CA GLN A 121 -8.74 18.66 2.27
C GLN A 121 -9.10 18.60 0.78
N MET A 122 -8.44 17.74 0.02
CA MET A 122 -8.79 17.54 -1.39
C MET A 122 -10.27 17.15 -1.56
N LEU A 123 -10.77 16.22 -0.76
CA LEU A 123 -12.17 15.80 -0.83
C LEU A 123 -13.13 16.91 -0.36
N GLU A 124 -12.75 17.69 0.64
CA GLU A 124 -13.51 18.84 1.09
C GLU A 124 -13.62 19.89 -0.02
N ASP A 125 -12.52 20.21 -0.69
CA ASP A 125 -12.50 21.17 -1.81
C ASP A 125 -13.37 20.68 -2.98
N VAL A 126 -13.34 19.38 -3.29
CA VAL A 126 -14.24 18.79 -4.30
C VAL A 126 -15.69 18.92 -3.89
N LEU A 127 -16.06 18.66 -2.63
CA LEU A 127 -17.44 18.80 -2.17
C LEU A 127 -17.95 20.26 -2.29
N TYR A 128 -17.11 21.24 -1.96
CA TYR A 128 -17.47 22.65 -2.19
C TYR A 128 -17.81 22.90 -3.66
N VAL A 129 -16.98 22.40 -4.59
CA VAL A 129 -17.26 22.54 -6.02
C VAL A 129 -18.55 21.84 -6.41
N LEU A 130 -18.83 20.63 -5.93
CA LEU A 130 -20.02 19.86 -6.27
C LEU A 130 -21.32 20.53 -5.80
N PHE A 131 -21.32 21.11 -4.60
CA PHE A 131 -22.51 21.75 -4.02
C PHE A 131 -22.68 23.21 -4.43
N GLU A 132 -21.60 23.96 -4.72
CA GLU A 132 -21.68 25.35 -5.17
C GLU A 132 -22.10 25.47 -6.64
N PHE A 133 -21.75 24.51 -7.50
CA PHE A 133 -21.86 24.63 -8.97
C PHE A 133 -22.86 23.67 -9.63
N THR A 134 -23.55 22.84 -8.85
CA THR A 134 -24.70 22.11 -9.39
C THR A 134 -25.80 23.13 -9.72
N GLU A 135 -26.38 23.03 -10.93
CA GLU A 135 -27.55 23.86 -11.31
C GLU A 135 -28.73 23.53 -10.38
N ILE A 136 -28.86 24.34 -9.34
CA ILE A 136 -29.96 24.23 -8.39
C ILE A 136 -31.10 25.12 -8.91
N PRO A 137 -32.33 24.63 -8.94
CA PRO A 137 -33.47 25.46 -9.31
C PRO A 137 -33.55 26.73 -8.46
N ARG A 138 -33.80 27.88 -9.06
CA ARG A 138 -33.76 29.21 -8.41
C ARG A 138 -34.69 29.38 -7.19
N TYR A 139 -35.60 28.47 -6.98
CA TYR A 139 -36.53 28.43 -5.85
C TYR A 139 -36.01 27.60 -4.67
N ASN A 140 -34.88 26.89 -4.82
CA ASN A 140 -34.25 26.14 -3.74
C ASN A 140 -33.05 26.92 -3.23
N SER A 141 -32.88 26.96 -1.91
CA SER A 141 -31.66 27.47 -1.30
C SER A 141 -30.52 26.47 -1.51
N GLN A 142 -29.32 27.00 -1.72
CA GLN A 142 -28.12 26.19 -1.84
C GLN A 142 -27.82 25.56 -0.47
N PRO A 143 -27.60 24.23 -0.38
CA PRO A 143 -27.30 23.58 0.88
C PRO A 143 -25.91 23.97 1.36
N ASP A 144 -25.75 24.24 2.65
CA ASP A 144 -24.45 24.45 3.26
C ASP A 144 -23.62 23.15 3.20
N VAL A 145 -22.36 23.25 2.76
CA VAL A 145 -21.50 22.08 2.56
C VAL A 145 -21.17 21.40 3.89
N LYS A 146 -21.03 22.15 4.99
CA LYS A 146 -20.76 21.59 6.31
C LYS A 146 -21.96 20.85 6.88
N ASP A 147 -23.17 21.38 6.66
CA ASP A 147 -24.40 20.70 7.02
C ASP A 147 -24.55 19.41 6.20
N CYS A 148 -24.24 19.43 4.90
CA CYS A 148 -24.19 18.24 4.08
C CYS A 148 -23.19 17.20 4.62
N GLN A 149 -21.97 17.62 4.97
CA GLN A 149 -20.96 16.74 5.54
C GLN A 149 -21.41 16.11 6.86
N PHE A 150 -22.09 16.87 7.71
CA PHE A 150 -22.60 16.40 8.98
C PHE A 150 -23.69 15.31 8.81
N ILE A 151 -24.75 15.59 8.03
CA ILE A 151 -25.81 14.60 7.83
C ILE A 151 -25.33 13.34 7.09
N LEU A 152 -24.43 13.51 6.11
CA LEU A 152 -23.77 12.39 5.43
C LEU A 152 -22.86 11.61 6.39
N GLY A 153 -22.23 12.29 7.32
CA GLY A 153 -21.46 11.68 8.40
C GLY A 153 -22.32 10.76 9.28
N CYS A 154 -23.49 11.24 9.73
CA CYS A 154 -24.45 10.44 10.50
C CYS A 154 -24.93 9.21 9.71
N PHE A 155 -25.19 9.39 8.40
CA PHE A 155 -25.58 8.28 7.53
C PHE A 155 -24.46 7.23 7.39
N CYS A 156 -23.23 7.68 7.17
CA CYS A 156 -22.08 6.80 7.01
C CYS A 156 -21.69 6.08 8.33
N GLU A 157 -21.84 6.74 9.49
CA GLU A 157 -21.73 6.09 10.81
C GLU A 157 -22.64 4.86 10.89
N ARG A 158 -23.91 5.01 10.51
CA ARG A 158 -24.87 3.91 10.51
C ARG A 158 -24.41 2.76 9.61
N LEU A 159 -23.98 3.04 8.37
CA LEU A 159 -23.49 2.02 7.45
C LEU A 159 -22.28 1.24 8.02
N ILE A 160 -21.34 1.95 8.66
CA ILE A 160 -20.17 1.31 9.27
C ILE A 160 -20.57 0.45 10.48
N ARG A 161 -21.48 0.94 11.34
CA ARG A 161 -21.96 0.15 12.48
C ARG A 161 -22.69 -1.12 12.05
N GLU A 162 -23.45 -1.06 10.95
CA GLU A 162 -24.16 -2.17 10.35
C GLU A 162 -23.29 -3.04 9.41
N ASN A 163 -22.01 -2.67 9.24
CA ASN A 163 -21.06 -3.34 8.34
C ASN A 163 -21.59 -3.49 6.89
N ARG A 164 -22.23 -2.44 6.37
CA ARG A 164 -22.85 -2.40 5.03
C ARG A 164 -22.25 -1.29 4.17
N MET A 165 -22.17 -1.54 2.87
CA MET A 165 -21.71 -0.58 1.87
C MET A 165 -22.83 -0.14 0.90
N SER A 166 -23.94 -0.86 0.88
CA SER A 166 -25.10 -0.59 0.02
C SER A 166 -26.32 -0.19 0.86
N PHE A 167 -27.20 0.60 0.27
CA PHE A 167 -28.39 1.15 0.91
C PHE A 167 -29.51 1.41 -0.13
N THR A 168 -30.76 1.59 0.34
CA THR A 168 -31.87 2.02 -0.51
C THR A 168 -32.01 3.54 -0.49
N ARG A 169 -32.73 4.08 -1.47
CA ARG A 169 -33.03 5.51 -1.51
C ARG A 169 -33.85 5.94 -0.28
N GLU A 170 -34.83 5.13 0.09
CA GLU A 170 -35.71 5.37 1.24
C GLU A 170 -34.91 5.40 2.54
N GLU A 171 -33.96 4.48 2.69
CA GLU A 171 -33.05 4.44 3.83
C GLU A 171 -32.18 5.69 3.91
N PHE A 172 -31.57 6.12 2.80
CA PHE A 172 -30.79 7.35 2.75
C PHE A 172 -31.63 8.55 3.18
N LEU A 173 -32.80 8.75 2.53
CA LEU A 173 -33.65 9.90 2.80
C LEU A 173 -34.22 9.91 4.22
N SER A 174 -34.60 8.76 4.77
CA SER A 174 -35.14 8.67 6.14
C SER A 174 -34.07 8.96 7.18
N THR A 175 -32.89 8.34 7.04
CA THR A 175 -31.78 8.54 8.01
C THR A 175 -31.22 9.96 7.98
N THR A 176 -31.02 10.53 6.79
CA THR A 176 -30.52 11.91 6.67
C THR A 176 -31.56 12.93 7.12
N LYS A 177 -32.87 12.70 6.89
CA LYS A 177 -33.95 13.53 7.42
C LYS A 177 -34.05 13.46 8.94
N GLU A 178 -33.89 12.28 9.51
CA GLU A 178 -33.84 12.10 10.98
C GLU A 178 -32.66 12.87 11.58
N ALA A 179 -31.45 12.72 11.01
CA ALA A 179 -30.26 13.44 11.44
C ALA A 179 -30.45 14.98 11.35
N SER A 180 -31.02 15.47 10.26
CA SER A 180 -31.37 16.89 10.05
C SER A 180 -32.35 17.38 11.11
N GLY A 181 -33.46 16.64 11.35
CA GLY A 181 -34.48 17.01 12.33
C GLY A 181 -33.96 17.02 13.78
N ASN A 182 -33.19 16.00 14.18
CA ASN A 182 -32.62 15.88 15.52
C ASN A 182 -31.64 17.01 15.85
N ASN A 183 -31.01 17.60 14.85
CA ASN A 183 -30.01 18.66 15.02
C ASN A 183 -30.50 20.03 14.55
N LEU A 184 -31.78 20.18 14.22
CA LEU A 184 -32.41 21.42 13.77
C LEU A 184 -31.69 22.05 12.55
N ILE A 185 -31.19 21.21 11.66
CA ILE A 185 -30.55 21.62 10.41
C ILE A 185 -31.61 21.66 9.31
N ASP A 186 -31.81 22.84 8.72
CA ASP A 186 -32.75 23.02 7.61
C ASP A 186 -32.07 22.73 6.26
N ILE A 187 -32.19 21.50 5.77
CA ILE A 187 -31.56 21.06 4.53
C ILE A 187 -32.49 20.17 3.68
N ASP A 188 -32.51 20.40 2.39
CA ASP A 188 -33.22 19.54 1.44
C ASP A 188 -32.41 18.26 1.16
N VAL A 189 -32.70 17.20 1.93
CA VAL A 189 -32.02 15.90 1.80
C VAL A 189 -32.22 15.24 0.42
N LEU A 190 -33.32 15.54 -0.29
CA LEU A 190 -33.55 15.04 -1.64
C LEU A 190 -32.63 15.74 -2.64
N LEU A 191 -32.42 17.04 -2.46
CA LEU A 191 -31.47 17.79 -3.26
C LEU A 191 -30.03 17.29 -3.03
N VAL A 192 -29.63 17.05 -1.78
CA VAL A 192 -28.32 16.46 -1.46
C VAL A 192 -28.14 15.11 -2.18
N PHE A 193 -29.11 14.22 -2.08
CA PHE A 193 -29.07 12.93 -2.77
C PHE A 193 -28.92 13.09 -4.30
N THR A 194 -29.68 14.02 -4.88
CA THR A 194 -29.65 14.30 -6.32
C THR A 194 -28.29 14.84 -6.76
N VAL A 195 -27.72 15.77 -6.01
CA VAL A 195 -26.36 16.30 -6.27
C VAL A 195 -25.31 15.17 -6.26
N LEU A 196 -25.36 14.28 -5.27
CA LEU A 196 -24.43 13.18 -5.15
C LEU A 196 -24.53 12.17 -6.31
N ILE A 197 -25.76 11.88 -6.79
CA ILE A 197 -25.97 11.01 -7.96
C ILE A 197 -25.48 11.68 -9.24
N ASN A 198 -25.89 12.92 -9.49
CA ASN A 198 -25.55 13.64 -10.72
C ASN A 198 -24.04 13.82 -10.89
N ASN A 199 -23.31 13.90 -9.77
CA ASN A 199 -21.86 14.00 -9.75
C ASN A 199 -21.14 12.65 -9.56
N ASN A 200 -21.86 11.53 -9.67
CA ASN A 200 -21.30 10.17 -9.53
C ASN A 200 -20.56 9.93 -8.19
N VAL A 201 -20.92 10.58 -7.12
CA VAL A 201 -20.47 10.26 -5.76
C VAL A 201 -21.21 9.01 -5.25
N ILE A 202 -22.51 8.93 -5.55
CA ILE A 202 -23.35 7.75 -5.34
C ILE A 202 -23.71 7.16 -6.72
N THR A 203 -23.75 5.86 -6.81
CA THR A 203 -24.15 5.13 -8.03
C THR A 203 -25.22 4.09 -7.72
N ALA A 204 -26.13 3.88 -8.68
CA ALA A 204 -27.12 2.82 -8.60
C ALA A 204 -26.49 1.46 -8.94
N THR A 205 -26.90 0.43 -8.23
CA THR A 205 -26.62 -0.98 -8.50
C THR A 205 -27.96 -1.71 -8.45
N ASP A 206 -28.26 -2.56 -9.37
CA ASP A 206 -29.56 -3.29 -9.53
C ASP A 206 -30.74 -2.71 -8.73
N ASN A 207 -30.88 -3.03 -7.45
CA ASN A 207 -31.95 -2.59 -6.55
C ASN A 207 -31.48 -1.72 -5.38
N SER A 208 -30.23 -1.24 -5.39
CA SER A 208 -29.64 -0.48 -4.29
C SER A 208 -28.72 0.63 -4.80
N PHE A 209 -28.24 1.43 -3.88
CA PHE A 209 -27.22 2.46 -4.13
C PHE A 209 -25.98 2.16 -3.31
N CYS A 210 -24.83 2.63 -3.76
CA CYS A 210 -23.60 2.63 -3.01
C CYS A 210 -22.77 3.87 -3.35
N PHE A 211 -21.82 4.23 -2.47
CA PHE A 211 -20.81 5.20 -2.86
C PHE A 211 -19.94 4.61 -3.97
N LYS A 212 -19.76 5.34 -5.07
CA LYS A 212 -18.98 4.89 -6.24
C LYS A 212 -17.54 4.54 -5.87
N SER A 213 -17.00 5.25 -4.89
CA SER A 213 -15.71 4.95 -4.29
C SER A 213 -15.85 4.91 -2.76
N ALA A 214 -15.29 3.88 -2.14
CA ALA A 214 -15.33 3.69 -0.69
C ALA A 214 -14.74 4.89 0.08
N PHE A 215 -13.83 5.65 -0.50
CA PHE A 215 -13.23 6.81 0.18
C PHE A 215 -14.27 7.88 0.54
N TRP A 216 -15.36 8.05 -0.20
CA TRP A 216 -16.41 8.99 0.17
C TRP A 216 -17.12 8.58 1.47
N LEU A 217 -17.51 7.31 1.56
CA LEU A 217 -18.10 6.77 2.79
C LEU A 217 -17.15 6.96 3.99
N LEU A 218 -15.87 6.61 3.80
CA LEU A 218 -14.87 6.69 4.86
C LEU A 218 -14.54 8.13 5.24
N TYR A 219 -14.54 9.06 4.29
CA TYR A 219 -14.36 10.47 4.55
C TYR A 219 -15.50 11.06 5.39
N PHE A 220 -16.77 10.78 5.01
CA PHE A 220 -17.92 11.27 5.79
C PHE A 220 -17.97 10.62 7.18
N ALA A 221 -17.65 9.35 7.30
CA ALA A 221 -17.53 8.68 8.60
C ALA A 221 -16.42 9.30 9.46
N ALA A 222 -15.27 9.65 8.88
CA ALA A 222 -14.19 10.33 9.58
C ALA A 222 -14.60 11.74 10.05
N ARG A 223 -15.39 12.46 9.25
CA ARG A 223 -16.01 13.72 9.69
C ARG A 223 -16.91 13.50 10.89
N GLN A 224 -17.73 12.47 10.87
CA GLN A 224 -18.60 12.10 12.00
C GLN A 224 -17.81 11.74 13.26
N MET A 225 -16.69 11.04 13.16
CA MET A 225 -15.79 10.79 14.29
C MET A 225 -15.29 12.10 14.94
N SER A 226 -15.17 13.18 14.17
CA SER A 226 -14.77 14.48 14.71
C SER A 226 -15.89 15.21 15.45
N TYR A 227 -17.15 14.89 15.15
CA TYR A 227 -18.32 15.46 15.82
C TYR A 227 -18.87 14.58 16.93
N ASN A 228 -18.73 13.24 16.79
CA ASN A 228 -19.27 12.24 17.71
C ASN A 228 -18.14 11.43 18.35
N SER A 229 -17.77 11.79 19.58
CA SER A 229 -16.71 11.09 20.32
C SER A 229 -17.07 9.63 20.65
N GLU A 230 -18.36 9.31 20.81
CA GLU A 230 -18.79 7.91 21.05
C GLU A 230 -18.55 7.05 19.80
N PHE A 231 -18.78 7.62 18.61
CA PHE A 231 -18.48 6.90 17.38
C PHE A 231 -16.96 6.76 17.17
N ALA A 232 -16.17 7.80 17.47
CA ALA A 232 -14.70 7.69 17.44
C ALA A 232 -14.21 6.59 18.41
N ASP A 233 -14.71 6.58 19.63
CA ASP A 233 -14.44 5.54 20.62
C ASP A 233 -14.82 4.13 20.14
N TYR A 234 -15.98 4.01 19.49
CA TYR A 234 -16.42 2.75 18.89
C TYR A 234 -15.40 2.25 17.84
N ILE A 235 -14.95 3.12 16.93
CA ILE A 235 -13.97 2.76 15.90
C ILE A 235 -12.65 2.26 16.51
N PHE A 236 -12.13 2.96 17.52
CA PHE A 236 -10.86 2.58 18.16
C PHE A 236 -11.02 1.33 19.06
N LYS A 237 -12.01 1.28 19.94
CA LYS A 237 -12.21 0.15 20.87
C LYS A 237 -12.56 -1.16 20.18
N SER A 238 -13.36 -1.11 19.12
CA SER A 238 -13.68 -2.29 18.30
C SER A 238 -12.64 -2.58 17.20
N LYS A 239 -11.57 -1.79 17.13
CA LYS A 239 -10.52 -1.86 16.09
C LYS A 239 -11.07 -1.87 14.66
N LYS A 240 -12.22 -1.21 14.41
CA LYS A 240 -12.80 -1.10 13.06
C LYS A 240 -11.89 -0.43 12.04
N TYR A 241 -10.92 0.34 12.49
CA TYR A 241 -9.91 0.94 11.65
C TYR A 241 -8.97 -0.10 10.97
N LEU A 242 -8.95 -1.35 11.46
CA LEU A 242 -8.21 -2.44 10.79
C LEU A 242 -8.87 -2.84 9.47
N ASP A 243 -10.21 -2.76 9.42
CA ASP A 243 -10.96 -3.03 8.19
C ASP A 243 -10.83 -1.87 7.19
N TYR A 244 -10.63 -0.65 7.70
CA TYR A 244 -10.66 0.61 6.94
C TYR A 244 -9.52 1.57 7.33
N PRO A 245 -8.25 1.30 6.95
CA PRO A 245 -7.12 2.20 7.28
C PRO A 245 -7.29 3.64 6.79
N GLU A 246 -8.03 3.84 5.68
CA GLU A 246 -8.37 5.15 5.15
C GLU A 246 -9.23 5.98 6.10
N LEU A 247 -10.01 5.34 6.96
CA LEU A 247 -10.84 6.04 7.95
C LEU A 247 -9.96 6.87 8.91
N ILE A 248 -8.85 6.27 9.38
CA ILE A 248 -7.88 6.95 10.22
C ILE A 248 -7.09 8.00 9.44
N GLU A 249 -6.76 7.73 8.18
CA GLU A 249 -6.13 8.72 7.30
C GLU A 249 -6.97 9.99 7.20
N PHE A 250 -8.29 9.85 6.96
CA PHE A 250 -9.19 11.00 6.89
C PHE A 250 -9.41 11.65 8.24
N TYR A 251 -9.59 10.88 9.31
CA TYR A 251 -9.81 11.42 10.66
C TYR A 251 -8.65 12.30 11.13
N THR A 252 -7.42 11.83 10.93
CA THR A 252 -6.21 12.60 11.27
C THR A 252 -5.89 13.68 10.25
N GLY A 253 -6.39 13.59 9.03
CA GLY A 253 -6.24 14.59 8.00
C GLY A 253 -7.22 15.78 8.12
N ILE A 254 -8.42 15.54 8.67
CA ILE A 254 -9.43 16.57 8.97
C ILE A 254 -8.95 17.46 10.12
N ASP A 255 -8.51 16.86 11.21
CA ASP A 255 -7.88 17.55 12.34
C ASP A 255 -6.46 17.02 12.51
N ARG A 256 -5.49 17.80 12.06
CA ARG A 256 -4.07 17.42 12.02
C ARG A 256 -3.38 17.43 13.41
N ASN A 257 -4.14 17.62 14.49
CA ASN A 257 -3.65 17.58 15.88
C ASN A 257 -4.26 16.42 16.70
N LYS A 258 -4.55 15.30 16.09
CA LYS A 258 -5.12 14.11 16.76
C LYS A 258 -4.05 13.30 17.51
N THR A 259 -3.42 13.94 18.49
CA THR A 259 -2.38 13.33 19.34
C THR A 259 -2.88 12.12 20.13
N ASP A 260 -4.14 12.14 20.58
CA ASP A 260 -4.85 11.06 21.24
C ASP A 260 -4.99 9.82 20.34
N ALA A 261 -5.39 10.02 19.09
CA ALA A 261 -5.45 8.93 18.11
C ALA A 261 -4.07 8.29 17.88
N LEU A 262 -3.00 9.10 17.77
CA LEU A 262 -1.64 8.56 17.61
C LEU A 262 -1.19 7.72 18.81
N ARG A 263 -1.61 8.07 20.03
CA ARG A 263 -1.31 7.27 21.24
C ARG A 263 -2.02 5.92 21.21
N VAL A 264 -3.30 5.90 20.88
CA VAL A 264 -4.07 4.64 20.79
C VAL A 264 -3.44 3.72 19.74
N LEU A 265 -3.13 4.24 18.55
CA LEU A 265 -2.48 3.47 17.48
C LEU A 265 -1.09 2.97 17.89
N MET A 266 -0.33 3.77 18.65
CA MET A 266 0.99 3.38 19.15
C MET A 266 0.87 2.22 20.16
N ASP A 267 -0.07 2.30 21.08
CA ASP A 267 -0.29 1.25 22.11
C ASP A 267 -0.80 -0.04 21.46
N ASP A 268 -1.68 0.06 20.47
CA ASP A 268 -2.19 -1.09 19.72
C ASP A 268 -1.07 -1.80 18.95
N ILE A 269 -0.29 -1.09 18.13
CA ILE A 269 0.79 -1.69 17.36
C ILE A 269 1.91 -2.25 18.25
N HIS A 270 2.21 -1.57 19.38
CA HIS A 270 3.15 -2.07 20.38
C HIS A 270 2.69 -3.42 20.92
N THR A 271 1.45 -3.49 21.38
CA THR A 271 0.84 -4.71 21.93
C THR A 271 0.83 -5.84 20.91
N THR A 272 0.43 -5.56 19.66
CA THR A 272 0.37 -6.58 18.60
C THR A 272 1.77 -7.05 18.21
N CYS A 273 2.77 -6.15 18.15
CA CYS A 273 4.17 -6.54 17.94
C CYS A 273 4.67 -7.49 19.03
N ASP A 274 4.33 -7.24 20.29
CA ASP A 274 4.71 -8.11 21.41
C ASP A 274 4.02 -9.48 21.34
N MET A 275 2.74 -9.51 20.97
CA MET A 275 2.02 -10.77 20.75
C MET A 275 2.64 -11.60 19.60
N VAL A 276 2.92 -10.97 18.47
CA VAL A 276 3.59 -11.63 17.33
C VAL A 276 4.97 -12.14 17.75
N PHE A 277 5.76 -11.31 18.44
CA PHE A 277 7.09 -11.68 18.91
C PHE A 277 7.05 -12.87 19.87
N SER A 278 6.17 -12.86 20.85
CA SER A 278 6.04 -13.93 21.84
C SER A 278 5.59 -15.25 21.21
N ARG A 279 4.74 -15.21 20.18
CA ARG A 279 4.26 -16.38 19.46
C ARG A 279 5.29 -16.96 18.50
N LEU A 280 5.97 -16.12 17.74
CA LEU A 280 6.99 -16.57 16.79
C LEU A 280 8.26 -17.09 17.47
N GLY A 281 8.62 -16.52 18.63
CA GLY A 281 9.83 -16.88 19.34
C GLY A 281 11.14 -16.66 18.56
N ILE A 282 11.12 -15.82 17.50
CA ILE A 282 12.31 -15.55 16.68
C ILE A 282 13.09 -14.41 17.33
N PRO A 283 14.32 -14.64 17.79
CA PRO A 283 15.16 -13.62 18.43
C PRO A 283 15.48 -12.46 17.50
N ASP A 284 15.66 -11.27 18.07
CA ASP A 284 16.07 -10.06 17.31
C ASP A 284 17.48 -10.18 16.70
N SER A 285 18.32 -11.05 17.27
CA SER A 285 19.69 -11.29 16.80
C SER A 285 19.76 -12.05 15.48
N ILE A 286 18.67 -12.68 15.04
CA ILE A 286 18.66 -13.44 13.78
C ILE A 286 18.70 -12.49 12.61
N ASN A 287 19.71 -12.65 11.78
CA ASN A 287 19.88 -11.94 10.53
C ASN A 287 20.29 -12.93 9.43
N PRO A 288 19.32 -13.47 8.65
CA PRO A 288 19.61 -14.41 7.56
C PRO A 288 20.57 -13.83 6.52
N TYR A 289 20.59 -12.51 6.36
CA TYR A 289 21.49 -11.83 5.41
C TYR A 289 22.95 -11.79 5.85
N LYS A 290 23.28 -12.21 7.08
CA LYS A 290 24.67 -12.32 7.54
C LYS A 290 25.49 -13.24 6.65
N PHE A 291 24.86 -14.25 6.07
CA PHE A 291 25.49 -15.23 5.18
C PHE A 291 25.07 -15.06 3.70
N ALA A 292 24.29 -14.05 3.38
CA ALA A 292 23.92 -13.72 2.02
C ALA A 292 24.95 -12.78 1.40
N PHE A 293 25.53 -13.17 0.28
CA PHE A 293 26.56 -12.43 -0.42
C PHE A 293 26.19 -12.21 -1.88
N TRP A 294 26.77 -11.18 -2.50
CA TRP A 294 26.56 -10.87 -3.92
C TRP A 294 26.96 -12.04 -4.83
N ASN A 295 28.14 -12.63 -4.59
CA ASN A 295 28.59 -13.84 -5.25
C ASN A 295 28.73 -14.94 -4.20
N PRO A 296 27.68 -15.69 -3.86
CA PRO A 296 27.75 -16.71 -2.83
C PRO A 296 28.58 -17.91 -3.30
N THR A 297 29.44 -18.42 -2.39
CA THR A 297 30.07 -19.72 -2.55
C THR A 297 29.12 -20.82 -2.07
N GLU A 298 29.40 -22.10 -2.40
CA GLU A 298 28.62 -23.24 -1.88
C GLU A 298 28.51 -23.22 -0.36
N ASP A 299 29.60 -22.93 0.36
CA ASP A 299 29.59 -22.79 1.82
C ASP A 299 28.62 -21.70 2.30
N HIS A 300 28.53 -20.58 1.59
CA HIS A 300 27.59 -19.52 1.93
C HIS A 300 26.14 -19.96 1.71
N ILE A 301 25.88 -20.70 0.63
CA ILE A 301 24.53 -21.24 0.34
C ILE A 301 24.11 -22.21 1.44
N LEU A 302 24.99 -23.15 1.83
CA LEU A 302 24.73 -24.10 2.90
C LEU A 302 24.48 -23.42 4.25
N ARG A 303 25.20 -22.34 4.57
CA ARG A 303 24.97 -21.56 5.79
C ARG A 303 23.63 -20.85 5.77
N ILE A 304 23.21 -20.27 4.65
CA ILE A 304 21.88 -19.66 4.49
C ILE A 304 20.78 -20.69 4.71
N GLN A 305 20.91 -21.87 4.08
CA GLN A 305 19.94 -22.97 4.23
C GLN A 305 19.84 -23.44 5.68
N LYS A 306 21.00 -23.60 6.35
CA LYS A 306 21.03 -23.99 7.76
C LYS A 306 20.38 -22.92 8.66
N GLU A 307 20.68 -21.64 8.44
CA GLU A 307 20.06 -20.52 9.19
C GLU A 307 18.53 -20.50 9.03
N ILE A 308 18.05 -20.71 7.80
CA ILE A 308 16.61 -20.83 7.53
C ILE A 308 16.00 -22.00 8.28
N SER A 309 16.64 -23.18 8.20
CA SER A 309 16.20 -24.39 8.91
C SER A 309 16.15 -24.20 10.43
N ASP A 310 17.24 -23.70 11.00
CA ASP A 310 17.32 -23.46 12.44
C ASP A 310 16.25 -22.45 12.91
N ASN A 311 15.99 -21.41 12.13
CA ASN A 311 14.95 -20.42 12.41
C ASN A 311 13.55 -21.04 12.40
N VAL A 312 13.24 -21.89 11.43
CA VAL A 312 11.94 -22.57 11.36
C VAL A 312 11.74 -23.49 12.54
N MET A 313 12.73 -24.34 12.85
CA MET A 313 12.62 -25.33 13.90
C MET A 313 12.58 -24.73 15.32
N THR A 314 13.24 -23.58 15.53
CA THR A 314 13.26 -22.90 16.84
C THR A 314 12.17 -21.85 16.99
N SER A 315 11.44 -21.54 15.91
CA SER A 315 10.37 -20.53 15.92
C SER A 315 9.12 -21.00 16.67
N GLY A 316 8.22 -20.06 16.96
CA GLY A 316 6.87 -20.37 17.46
C GLY A 316 5.88 -20.83 16.39
N LEU A 317 6.35 -21.24 15.19
CA LEU A 317 5.48 -21.78 14.15
C LEU A 317 4.74 -23.02 14.62
N PRO A 318 3.50 -23.28 14.12
CA PRO A 318 2.77 -24.51 14.40
C PRO A 318 3.62 -25.76 14.07
N GLU A 319 3.52 -26.79 14.92
CA GLU A 319 4.29 -28.04 14.71
C GLU A 319 4.01 -28.68 13.36
N SER A 320 2.78 -28.56 12.83
CA SER A 320 2.43 -29.04 11.49
C SER A 320 3.24 -28.39 10.35
N ILE A 321 3.70 -27.14 10.54
CA ILE A 321 4.59 -26.48 9.58
C ILE A 321 6.03 -26.99 9.77
N LYS A 322 6.48 -27.14 11.02
CA LYS A 322 7.81 -27.67 11.34
C LYS A 322 7.97 -29.11 10.87
N ASP A 323 6.97 -29.97 11.15
CA ASP A 323 6.94 -31.37 10.70
C ASP A 323 7.07 -31.44 9.20
N ARG A 324 6.27 -30.65 8.50
CA ARG A 324 6.32 -30.63 7.05
C ARG A 324 7.65 -30.16 6.50
N TYR A 325 8.27 -29.12 7.08
CA TYR A 325 9.60 -28.70 6.70
C TYR A 325 10.64 -29.81 6.91
N SER A 326 10.54 -30.51 8.04
CA SER A 326 11.38 -31.67 8.34
C SER A 326 11.18 -32.83 7.35
N ASP A 327 9.93 -33.01 6.89
CA ASP A 327 9.53 -34.10 6.00
C ASP A 327 9.77 -33.81 4.51
N THR A 328 10.12 -32.58 4.12
CA THR A 328 10.42 -32.24 2.71
C THR A 328 11.58 -33.02 2.12
N GLY A 329 12.46 -33.61 2.95
CA GLY A 329 13.50 -34.53 2.53
C GLY A 329 13.03 -35.96 2.24
N TYR A 330 11.77 -36.29 2.56
CA TYR A 330 11.17 -37.62 2.34
C TYR A 330 10.07 -37.54 1.28
N ASN A 331 10.13 -38.36 0.26
CA ASN A 331 9.12 -38.42 -0.81
C ASN A 331 7.71 -38.64 -0.22
N GLN A 332 6.92 -37.58 -0.12
CA GLN A 332 5.55 -37.68 0.34
C GLN A 332 4.56 -37.89 -0.78
N ILE A 333 3.63 -38.81 -0.53
CA ILE A 333 2.68 -39.30 -1.53
C ILE A 333 1.37 -38.48 -1.57
N THR A 334 1.07 -37.66 -0.56
CA THR A 334 -0.20 -36.92 -0.47
C THR A 334 0.03 -35.40 -0.33
N PRO A 335 -0.58 -34.58 -1.20
CA PRO A 335 -0.54 -33.13 -1.04
C PRO A 335 -1.36 -32.70 0.18
N TYR A 336 -0.71 -32.01 1.10
CA TYR A 336 -1.34 -31.39 2.27
C TYR A 336 -1.91 -30.02 1.93
N ASN A 337 -3.12 -29.69 2.39
CA ASN A 337 -3.72 -28.37 2.15
C ASN A 337 -3.07 -27.29 3.03
N GLN A 338 -2.02 -26.65 2.54
CA GLN A 338 -1.28 -25.60 3.25
C GLN A 338 -2.02 -24.28 3.36
N SER A 339 -2.99 -24.00 2.47
CA SER A 339 -3.74 -22.74 2.53
C SER A 339 -4.51 -22.61 3.85
N VAL A 340 -5.07 -23.70 4.35
CA VAL A 340 -5.76 -23.73 5.66
C VAL A 340 -4.77 -23.46 6.79
N VAL A 341 -3.61 -24.15 6.78
CA VAL A 341 -2.60 -23.97 7.84
C VAL A 341 -2.05 -22.55 7.88
N LEU A 342 -1.85 -21.92 6.72
CA LEU A 342 -1.39 -20.54 6.65
C LEU A 342 -2.46 -19.54 7.10
N HIS A 343 -3.72 -19.79 6.76
CA HIS A 343 -4.84 -18.97 7.24
C HIS A 343 -4.87 -18.99 8.78
N ASP A 344 -4.92 -20.16 9.37
CA ASP A 344 -4.95 -20.31 10.83
C ASP A 344 -3.72 -19.68 11.49
N PHE A 345 -2.54 -19.83 10.87
CA PHE A 345 -1.32 -19.20 11.33
C PHE A 345 -1.40 -17.66 11.32
N PHE A 346 -1.89 -17.05 10.23
CA PHE A 346 -2.01 -15.58 10.15
C PHE A 346 -3.02 -15.03 11.15
N GLU A 347 -4.13 -15.74 11.40
CA GLU A 347 -5.11 -15.36 12.44
C GLU A 347 -4.57 -15.58 13.86
N GLU A 348 -4.07 -16.77 14.14
CA GLU A 348 -3.56 -17.13 15.46
C GLU A 348 -2.40 -16.25 15.91
N TYR A 349 -1.55 -15.80 14.96
CA TYR A 349 -0.37 -15.00 15.22
C TYR A 349 -0.60 -13.50 15.01
N TYR A 350 -1.84 -13.04 14.81
CA TYR A 350 -2.22 -11.62 14.69
C TYR A 350 -1.49 -10.86 13.56
N ILE A 351 -1.04 -11.55 12.53
CA ILE A 351 -0.23 -10.95 11.45
C ILE A 351 -1.07 -10.01 10.59
N TYR A 352 -2.32 -10.37 10.33
CA TYR A 352 -3.24 -9.49 9.62
C TYR A 352 -3.44 -8.18 10.40
N ASN A 353 -3.74 -8.28 11.70
CA ASN A 353 -3.90 -7.10 12.55
C ASN A 353 -2.66 -6.21 12.52
N LEU A 354 -1.46 -6.81 12.66
CA LEU A 354 -0.21 -6.07 12.59
C LEU A 354 -0.04 -5.31 11.27
N ILE A 355 -0.34 -5.94 10.12
CA ILE A 355 -0.26 -5.29 8.80
C ILE A 355 -1.22 -4.09 8.74
N GLN A 356 -2.46 -4.23 9.20
CA GLN A 356 -3.45 -3.16 9.16
C GLN A 356 -3.14 -2.05 10.18
N GLU A 357 -2.61 -2.39 11.36
CA GLU A 357 -2.14 -1.42 12.34
C GLU A 357 -0.95 -0.61 11.81
N ILE A 358 0.02 -1.25 11.15
CA ILE A 358 1.12 -0.56 10.47
C ILE A 358 0.58 0.43 9.43
N LYS A 359 -0.37 0.02 8.58
CA LYS A 359 -0.96 0.89 7.56
C LYS A 359 -1.70 2.07 8.17
N SER A 360 -2.58 1.81 9.13
CA SER A 360 -3.36 2.87 9.80
C SER A 360 -2.47 3.85 10.54
N SER A 361 -1.47 3.35 11.29
CA SER A 361 -0.49 4.17 12.02
C SER A 361 0.37 5.02 11.09
N SER A 362 0.82 4.43 9.98
CA SER A 362 1.60 5.14 8.95
C SER A 362 0.81 6.29 8.33
N ARG A 363 -0.45 6.05 7.96
CA ARG A 363 -1.35 7.07 7.39
C ARG A 363 -1.67 8.17 8.40
N ALA A 364 -1.93 7.80 9.67
CA ALA A 364 -2.14 8.76 10.76
C ALA A 364 -0.92 9.65 10.96
N LEU A 365 0.27 9.05 11.03
CA LEU A 365 1.53 9.77 11.22
C LEU A 365 1.77 10.79 10.09
N ARG A 366 1.52 10.40 8.85
CA ARG A 366 1.67 11.24 7.66
C ARG A 366 0.78 12.49 7.68
N ASN A 367 -0.41 12.39 8.26
CA ASN A 367 -1.41 13.44 8.25
C ASN A 367 -1.44 14.30 9.52
N SER A 368 -0.78 13.88 10.60
CA SER A 368 -0.80 14.57 11.90
C SER A 368 0.25 15.69 12.00
N ASP A 369 0.16 16.69 11.12
CA ASP A 369 1.17 17.76 10.99
C ASP A 369 1.43 18.49 12.32
N TYR A 370 0.40 18.75 13.12
CA TYR A 370 0.46 19.55 14.34
C TYR A 370 0.64 18.73 15.63
N ALA A 371 0.67 17.40 15.53
CA ALA A 371 0.94 16.56 16.69
C ALA A 371 2.40 16.71 17.18
N ASN A 372 2.61 16.46 18.47
CA ASN A 372 3.91 16.57 19.11
C ASN A 372 4.96 15.68 18.42
N LEU A 373 6.17 16.23 18.21
CA LEU A 373 7.27 15.56 17.51
C LEU A 373 7.70 14.26 18.22
N GLU A 374 7.71 14.23 19.55
CA GLU A 374 8.09 13.05 20.33
C GLU A 374 7.12 11.89 20.09
N ILE A 375 5.81 12.17 20.10
CA ILE A 375 4.78 11.15 19.82
C ILE A 375 4.93 10.62 18.39
N LYS A 376 5.20 11.51 17.43
CA LYS A 376 5.47 11.08 16.04
C LYS A 376 6.69 10.17 15.94
N LYS A 377 7.78 10.48 16.65
CA LYS A 377 8.99 9.65 16.69
C LYS A 377 8.71 8.28 17.32
N ASN A 378 7.97 8.27 18.42
CA ASN A 378 7.63 7.04 19.12
C ASN A 378 6.71 6.15 18.27
N LEU A 379 5.67 6.72 17.65
CA LEU A 379 4.80 5.99 16.73
C LEU A 379 5.57 5.46 15.52
N LEU A 380 6.46 6.27 14.92
CA LEU A 380 7.32 5.80 13.84
C LEU A 380 8.20 4.64 14.28
N SER A 381 8.76 4.68 15.49
CA SER A 381 9.57 3.59 16.03
C SER A 381 8.77 2.28 16.12
N GLU A 382 7.53 2.32 16.58
CA GLU A 382 6.66 1.14 16.62
C GLU A 382 6.26 0.65 15.22
N VAL A 383 5.96 1.54 14.29
CA VAL A 383 5.73 1.19 12.87
C VAL A 383 6.92 0.46 12.28
N LEU A 384 8.13 0.97 12.49
CA LEU A 384 9.38 0.36 11.98
C LEU A 384 9.71 -0.95 12.71
N ARG A 385 9.37 -1.07 13.99
CA ARG A 385 9.40 -2.35 14.71
C ARG A 385 8.46 -3.37 14.08
N GLY A 386 7.26 -2.93 13.69
CA GLY A 386 6.30 -3.75 12.93
C GLY A 386 6.89 -4.27 11.61
N TRP A 387 7.62 -3.45 10.85
CA TRP A 387 8.31 -3.90 9.62
C TRP A 387 9.30 -5.02 9.89
N LEU A 388 10.05 -4.93 10.99
CA LEU A 388 10.98 -6.00 11.39
C LEU A 388 10.22 -7.28 11.78
N GLN A 389 9.07 -7.17 12.47
CA GLN A 389 8.26 -8.35 12.81
C GLN A 389 7.69 -9.01 11.55
N ILE A 390 7.15 -8.24 10.60
CA ILE A 390 6.69 -8.79 9.31
C ILE A 390 7.84 -9.45 8.55
N SER A 391 9.03 -8.86 8.57
CA SER A 391 10.22 -9.49 7.95
C SER A 391 10.54 -10.84 8.58
N LYS A 392 10.46 -10.96 9.92
CA LYS A 392 10.68 -12.23 10.63
C LYS A 392 9.61 -13.27 10.29
N VAL A 393 8.34 -12.84 10.19
CA VAL A 393 7.25 -13.71 9.72
C VAL A 393 7.56 -14.26 8.34
N LEU A 394 7.97 -13.40 7.41
CA LEU A 394 8.32 -13.81 6.05
C LEU A 394 9.52 -14.76 6.05
N PHE A 395 10.53 -14.55 6.88
CA PHE A 395 11.64 -15.49 7.04
C PHE A 395 11.17 -16.86 7.52
N ALA A 396 10.26 -16.90 8.49
CA ALA A 396 9.70 -18.14 9.02
C ALA A 396 8.84 -18.90 7.98
N LEU A 397 8.23 -18.17 7.03
CA LEU A 397 7.40 -18.76 5.98
C LEU A 397 8.19 -19.20 4.73
N ILE A 398 9.49 -18.88 4.63
CA ILE A 398 10.30 -19.25 3.45
C ILE A 398 10.17 -20.72 3.05
N PRO A 399 10.28 -21.70 3.97
CA PRO A 399 10.19 -23.11 3.60
C PRO A 399 8.84 -23.48 2.98
N VAL A 400 7.76 -22.96 3.54
CA VAL A 400 6.40 -23.20 3.04
C VAL A 400 6.22 -22.64 1.65
N LEU A 401 6.65 -21.39 1.44
CA LEU A 401 6.59 -20.71 0.14
C LEU A 401 7.48 -21.41 -0.89
N ALA A 402 8.67 -21.83 -0.50
CA ALA A 402 9.61 -22.52 -1.38
C ALA A 402 9.10 -23.89 -1.86
N SER A 403 8.43 -24.63 -0.96
CA SER A 403 7.94 -25.98 -1.29
C SER A 403 6.75 -25.95 -2.23
N LYS A 404 5.81 -25.02 -2.05
CA LYS A 404 4.55 -24.95 -2.83
C LYS A 404 4.53 -23.92 -3.94
N GLY A 405 5.37 -22.91 -3.88
CA GLY A 405 5.32 -21.77 -4.80
C GLY A 405 4.23 -20.74 -4.49
N TYR A 406 3.39 -20.96 -3.48
CA TYR A 406 2.36 -19.98 -3.10
C TYR A 406 1.94 -20.10 -1.62
N ALA A 407 1.35 -19.00 -1.12
CA ALA A 407 0.63 -18.95 0.15
C ALA A 407 -0.52 -17.94 0.05
N THR A 408 -1.67 -18.23 0.64
CA THR A 408 -2.85 -17.35 0.60
C THR A 408 -3.41 -17.11 1.97
N TYR A 409 -3.88 -15.87 2.23
CA TYR A 409 -4.57 -15.49 3.45
C TYR A 409 -5.57 -14.36 3.19
N GLY A 410 -6.78 -14.46 3.71
CA GLY A 410 -7.78 -13.37 3.71
C GLY A 410 -8.04 -12.73 2.35
N GLY A 411 -7.84 -13.47 1.25
CA GLY A 411 -7.95 -12.93 -0.10
C GLY A 411 -6.67 -12.29 -0.63
N ALA A 412 -5.63 -12.14 0.19
CA ALA A 412 -4.28 -11.83 -0.26
C ALA A 412 -3.51 -13.12 -0.53
N GLY A 413 -2.65 -13.13 -1.54
CA GLY A 413 -1.82 -14.27 -1.86
C GLY A 413 -0.39 -13.87 -2.13
N PHE A 414 0.51 -14.73 -1.73
CA PHE A 414 1.92 -14.69 -2.12
C PHE A 414 2.11 -15.77 -3.18
N LEU A 415 2.26 -15.36 -4.43
CA LEU A 415 2.55 -16.27 -5.54
C LEU A 415 4.00 -16.08 -5.95
N LEU A 416 4.74 -17.17 -6.00
CA LEU A 416 6.05 -17.17 -6.65
C LEU A 416 5.85 -17.32 -8.16
N SER A 417 6.48 -16.45 -8.94
CA SER A 417 6.53 -16.62 -10.39
C SER A 417 7.40 -17.83 -10.74
N ASP A 418 7.21 -18.38 -11.93
CA ASP A 418 8.01 -19.52 -12.44
C ASP A 418 9.53 -19.19 -12.49
N ASN A 419 9.90 -17.93 -12.39
CA ASN A 419 11.29 -17.45 -12.38
C ASN A 419 11.97 -17.53 -11.00
N PHE A 420 11.27 -17.96 -9.95
CA PHE A 420 11.85 -18.03 -8.60
C PHE A 420 12.80 -19.23 -8.38
N GLY A 421 12.87 -20.17 -9.29
CA GLY A 421 13.78 -21.29 -9.28
C GLY A 421 13.09 -22.64 -9.47
N ASP A 422 13.84 -23.60 -10.01
CA ASP A 422 13.34 -24.93 -10.32
C ASP A 422 13.33 -25.85 -9.08
N THR A 423 14.23 -25.60 -8.12
CA THR A 423 14.32 -26.38 -6.87
C THR A 423 13.80 -25.61 -5.66
N GLU A 424 13.46 -26.32 -4.58
CA GLU A 424 13.03 -25.69 -3.31
C GLU A 424 14.12 -24.81 -2.72
N GLU A 425 15.39 -25.22 -2.81
CA GLU A 425 16.53 -24.44 -2.31
C GLU A 425 16.71 -23.14 -3.09
N GLU A 426 16.56 -23.18 -4.40
CA GLU A 426 16.63 -21.97 -5.24
C GLU A 426 15.49 -21.05 -4.93
N ARG A 427 14.27 -21.57 -4.77
CA ARG A 427 13.11 -20.77 -4.38
C ARG A 427 13.29 -20.14 -3.01
N ALA A 428 13.74 -20.90 -2.00
CA ALA A 428 14.00 -20.40 -0.66
C ALA A 428 15.01 -19.24 -0.67
N LYS A 429 16.12 -19.39 -1.40
CA LYS A 429 17.15 -18.36 -1.57
C LYS A 429 16.59 -17.10 -2.25
N ASN A 430 15.82 -17.29 -3.32
CA ASN A 430 15.27 -16.16 -4.07
C ASN A 430 14.18 -15.43 -3.29
N ILE A 431 13.37 -16.15 -2.47
CA ILE A 431 12.42 -15.52 -1.55
C ILE A 431 13.16 -14.69 -0.52
N LEU A 432 14.21 -15.21 0.10
CA LEU A 432 15.04 -14.46 1.05
C LEU A 432 15.50 -13.13 0.45
N PHE A 433 15.88 -13.14 -0.82
CA PHE A 433 16.41 -11.97 -1.52
C PHE A 433 15.38 -10.88 -1.82
N VAL A 434 14.09 -11.18 -1.75
CA VAL A 434 13.04 -10.18 -2.04
C VAL A 434 12.25 -9.72 -0.81
N ILE A 435 12.57 -10.22 0.39
CA ILE A 435 11.79 -9.90 1.60
C ILE A 435 11.81 -8.41 1.90
N SER A 436 12.98 -7.76 1.91
CA SER A 436 13.06 -6.32 2.19
C SER A 436 12.24 -5.50 1.20
N THR A 437 12.36 -5.80 -0.10
CA THR A 437 11.62 -5.11 -1.15
C THR A 437 10.11 -5.33 -1.02
N ASN A 438 9.67 -6.55 -0.64
CA ASN A 438 8.25 -6.84 -0.41
C ASN A 438 7.67 -6.07 0.78
N VAL A 439 8.39 -6.00 1.91
CA VAL A 439 7.95 -5.21 3.06
C VAL A 439 7.77 -3.74 2.67
N ILE A 440 8.73 -3.18 1.93
CA ILE A 440 8.62 -1.80 1.44
C ILE A 440 7.45 -1.66 0.46
N ALA A 441 7.26 -2.59 -0.47
CA ALA A 441 6.16 -2.54 -1.42
C ALA A 441 4.79 -2.55 -0.75
N ILE A 442 4.65 -3.26 0.39
CA ILE A 442 3.40 -3.31 1.17
C ILE A 442 3.08 -1.97 1.86
N PHE A 443 4.10 -1.25 2.36
CA PHE A 443 3.88 -0.13 3.28
C PHE A 443 4.31 1.25 2.74
N LYS A 444 5.07 1.33 1.64
CA LYS A 444 5.63 2.60 1.14
C LYS A 444 4.58 3.70 0.92
N GLU A 445 3.42 3.32 0.40
CA GLU A 445 2.35 4.26 0.07
C GLU A 445 1.60 4.75 1.31
N ASP A 446 1.62 3.97 2.38
CA ASP A 446 1.01 4.35 3.64
C ASP A 446 1.90 5.30 4.45
N ILE A 447 3.21 5.02 4.49
CA ILE A 447 4.15 5.78 5.35
C ILE A 447 4.71 7.02 4.67
N PHE A 448 5.01 6.97 3.36
CA PHE A 448 5.78 8.02 2.72
C PHE A 448 4.95 9.26 2.41
N SER A 449 5.49 10.41 2.79
CA SER A 449 5.21 11.74 2.24
C SER A 449 6.45 12.62 2.39
N SER A 450 6.54 13.69 1.61
CA SER A 450 7.65 14.65 1.71
C SER A 450 7.78 15.26 3.12
N LYS A 451 6.68 15.40 3.84
CA LYS A 451 6.63 15.93 5.21
C LYS A 451 7.24 14.97 6.25
N ILE A 452 7.11 13.67 6.05
CA ILE A 452 7.65 12.63 6.94
C ILE A 452 9.12 12.32 6.65
N ALA A 453 9.65 12.70 5.49
CA ALA A 453 11.02 12.42 5.10
C ALA A 453 12.08 12.79 6.16
N PRO A 454 12.01 13.94 6.87
CA PRO A 454 12.97 14.24 7.94
C PRO A 454 12.96 13.24 9.09
N LEU A 455 11.78 12.73 9.49
CA LEU A 455 11.65 11.70 10.53
C LEU A 455 12.22 10.35 10.06
N LEU A 456 11.97 9.98 8.80
CA LEU A 456 12.52 8.77 8.20
C LEU A 456 14.05 8.85 8.10
N TYR A 457 14.61 10.02 7.80
CA TYR A 457 16.06 10.22 7.80
C TYR A 457 16.65 10.11 9.20
N ASP A 458 15.99 10.67 10.20
CA ASP A 458 16.41 10.53 11.60
C ASP A 458 16.41 9.05 12.03
N ALA A 459 15.34 8.32 11.71
CA ALA A 459 15.23 6.89 11.96
C ALA A 459 16.32 6.08 11.22
N PHE A 460 16.65 6.42 9.98
CA PHE A 460 17.70 5.78 9.21
C PHE A 460 19.09 5.97 9.81
N GLU A 461 19.43 7.18 10.25
CA GLU A 461 20.72 7.47 10.86
C GLU A 461 20.90 6.68 12.19
N HIS A 462 19.83 6.52 12.96
CA HIS A 462 19.87 5.87 14.28
C HIS A 462 19.47 4.39 14.26
N ALA A 463 19.12 3.80 13.10
CA ALA A 463 18.72 2.41 12.99
C ALA A 463 19.84 1.46 13.45
N ALA A 464 19.59 0.72 14.54
CA ALA A 464 20.51 -0.30 15.06
C ALA A 464 20.47 -1.59 14.22
N SER A 465 19.31 -1.94 13.65
CA SER A 465 19.14 -3.11 12.80
C SER A 465 19.65 -2.84 11.38
N PRO A 466 20.63 -3.62 10.88
CA PRO A 466 21.09 -3.51 9.49
C PRO A 466 19.95 -3.75 8.46
N LEU A 467 19.02 -4.67 8.78
CA LEU A 467 17.86 -4.95 7.96
C LEU A 467 16.93 -3.72 7.85
N LEU A 468 16.59 -3.10 8.98
CA LEU A 468 15.79 -1.89 8.99
C LEU A 468 16.45 -0.75 8.22
N LYS A 469 17.76 -0.59 8.41
CA LYS A 469 18.55 0.42 7.70
C LYS A 469 18.51 0.20 6.19
N GLN A 470 18.60 -1.04 5.75
CA GLN A 470 18.45 -1.43 4.35
C GLN A 470 17.05 -1.12 3.82
N GLN A 471 15.99 -1.49 4.57
CA GLN A 471 14.60 -1.21 4.19
C GLN A 471 14.35 0.29 4.01
N LEU A 472 14.85 1.12 4.93
CA LEU A 472 14.75 2.57 4.78
C LEU A 472 15.56 3.09 3.59
N ALA A 473 16.74 2.53 3.30
CA ALA A 473 17.53 2.88 2.11
C ALA A 473 16.76 2.56 0.82
N LEU A 474 16.13 1.38 0.75
CA LEU A 474 15.27 1.00 -0.39
C LEU A 474 14.06 1.93 -0.53
N LEU A 475 13.42 2.31 0.58
CA LEU A 475 12.33 3.30 0.57
C LEU A 475 12.80 4.63 -0.03
N PHE A 476 14.02 5.09 0.30
CA PHE A 476 14.56 6.34 -0.26
C PHE A 476 14.87 6.22 -1.76
N VAL A 477 15.33 5.07 -2.23
CA VAL A 477 15.52 4.81 -3.67
C VAL A 477 14.19 4.81 -4.41
N LEU A 478 13.13 4.26 -3.79
CA LEU A 478 11.79 4.20 -4.37
C LEU A 478 11.11 5.58 -4.42
N CYS A 479 11.11 6.29 -3.29
CA CYS A 479 10.33 7.51 -3.11
C CYS A 479 11.10 8.81 -3.39
N LYS A 480 12.42 8.77 -3.47
CA LYS A 480 13.34 9.87 -3.81
C LYS A 480 13.05 11.18 -3.05
N PRO A 481 12.96 11.16 -1.69
CA PRO A 481 12.81 12.39 -0.92
C PRO A 481 14.00 13.32 -1.15
N ASN A 482 13.84 14.62 -0.92
CA ASN A 482 14.90 15.60 -1.15
C ASN A 482 16.24 15.14 -0.53
N LYS A 483 17.34 15.19 -1.30
CA LYS A 483 18.69 14.74 -0.93
C LYS A 483 18.82 13.23 -0.64
N TRP A 484 17.91 12.39 -1.14
CA TRP A 484 17.96 10.95 -0.98
C TRP A 484 19.29 10.34 -1.41
N HIS A 485 19.85 10.83 -2.51
CA HIS A 485 21.09 10.33 -3.08
C HIS A 485 22.29 10.54 -2.15
N GLU A 486 22.35 11.65 -1.40
CA GLU A 486 23.43 11.90 -0.43
C GLU A 486 23.40 10.85 0.70
N LYS A 487 22.20 10.49 1.16
CA LYS A 487 22.01 9.47 2.20
C LYS A 487 22.40 8.08 1.70
N ILE A 488 22.00 7.72 0.50
CA ILE A 488 22.35 6.44 -0.12
C ILE A 488 23.85 6.37 -0.39
N GLU A 489 24.48 7.44 -0.90
CA GLU A 489 25.92 7.47 -1.14
C GLU A 489 26.73 7.25 0.15
N LYS A 490 26.35 7.94 1.24
CA LYS A 490 26.98 7.76 2.56
C LYS A 490 26.78 6.33 3.09
N TYR A 491 25.61 5.74 2.86
CA TYR A 491 25.32 4.37 3.25
C TYR A 491 26.16 3.36 2.46
N LEU A 492 26.29 3.55 1.15
CA LEU A 492 27.08 2.70 0.27
C LEU A 492 28.53 2.56 0.72
N ILE A 493 29.16 3.64 1.16
CA ILE A 493 30.56 3.63 1.60
C ILE A 493 30.76 2.64 2.77
N ASN A 494 29.78 2.54 3.66
CA ASN A 494 29.84 1.71 4.86
C ASN A 494 29.42 0.24 4.64
N LEU A 495 28.82 -0.10 3.50
CA LEU A 495 28.45 -1.48 3.20
C LEU A 495 29.68 -2.32 2.81
N PRO A 496 29.78 -3.59 3.22
CA PRO A 496 30.80 -4.50 2.71
C PRO A 496 30.68 -4.67 1.19
N LYS A 497 31.82 -4.73 0.51
CA LYS A 497 31.92 -4.81 -0.96
C LYS A 497 31.24 -6.02 -1.60
N ASN A 498 31.00 -7.09 -0.83
CA ASN A 498 30.31 -8.30 -1.29
C ASN A 498 29.00 -8.54 -0.52
N SER A 499 28.45 -7.50 0.11
CA SER A 499 27.22 -7.59 0.90
C SER A 499 26.02 -7.82 0.01
N PHE A 500 25.07 -8.64 0.48
CA PHE A 500 23.77 -8.78 -0.14
C PHE A 500 23.03 -7.42 -0.23
N TYR A 501 23.11 -6.59 0.78
CA TYR A 501 22.50 -5.26 0.79
C TYR A 501 22.99 -4.35 -0.34
N LEU A 502 24.28 -4.45 -0.69
CA LEU A 502 24.83 -3.72 -1.84
C LEU A 502 24.22 -4.21 -3.16
N PHE A 503 24.08 -5.54 -3.29
CA PHE A 503 23.45 -6.16 -4.45
C PHE A 503 21.95 -5.76 -4.58
N GLU A 504 21.20 -5.82 -3.50
CA GLU A 504 19.79 -5.45 -3.46
C GLU A 504 19.56 -3.99 -3.86
N LEU A 505 20.40 -3.07 -3.37
CA LEU A 505 20.37 -1.66 -3.80
C LEU A 505 20.61 -1.50 -5.30
N VAL A 506 21.55 -2.25 -5.88
CA VAL A 506 21.78 -2.22 -7.34
C VAL A 506 20.55 -2.70 -8.09
N CYS A 507 19.95 -3.79 -7.63
CA CYS A 507 18.75 -4.33 -8.28
C CYS A 507 17.61 -3.32 -8.26
N GLU A 508 17.35 -2.69 -7.09
CA GLU A 508 16.28 -1.69 -6.96
C GLU A 508 16.57 -0.41 -7.77
N MET A 509 17.79 0.12 -7.71
CA MET A 509 18.15 1.30 -8.52
C MET A 509 18.03 1.03 -10.02
N ARG A 510 18.39 -0.19 -10.48
CA ARG A 510 18.20 -0.58 -11.89
C ARG A 510 16.74 -0.74 -12.27
N ALA A 511 15.90 -1.29 -11.36
CA ALA A 511 14.46 -1.38 -11.55
C ALA A 511 13.84 0.02 -11.66
N GLN A 512 14.19 0.93 -10.75
CA GLN A 512 13.74 2.33 -10.80
C GLN A 512 14.22 3.06 -12.05
N TYR A 513 15.46 2.82 -12.47
CA TYR A 513 16.00 3.39 -13.72
C TYR A 513 15.20 2.91 -14.94
N LYS A 514 14.84 1.63 -15.00
CA LYS A 514 14.13 1.05 -16.15
C LYS A 514 12.64 1.38 -16.16
N PHE A 515 11.96 1.16 -15.05
CA PHE A 515 10.50 1.16 -14.96
C PHE A 515 9.90 2.37 -14.25
N GLY A 516 10.70 3.09 -13.45
CA GLY A 516 10.22 4.20 -12.64
C GLY A 516 9.83 5.43 -13.46
N PHE A 517 8.80 6.16 -13.00
CA PHE A 517 8.56 7.54 -13.42
C PHE A 517 9.54 8.42 -12.66
N VAL A 518 10.63 8.79 -13.31
CA VAL A 518 11.77 9.44 -12.66
C VAL A 518 12.15 10.66 -13.48
N GLU A 519 12.35 11.79 -12.82
CA GLU A 519 12.86 12.99 -13.43
C GLU A 519 14.29 12.77 -13.97
N GLU A 520 14.69 13.55 -14.97
CA GLU A 520 16.00 13.39 -15.64
C GLU A 520 17.17 13.48 -14.66
N GLN A 521 17.06 14.38 -13.66
CA GLN A 521 18.09 14.54 -12.63
C GLN A 521 18.24 13.25 -11.80
N ASP A 522 17.13 12.70 -11.33
CA ASP A 522 17.13 11.45 -10.54
C ASP A 522 17.58 10.25 -11.37
N LEU A 523 17.29 10.21 -12.68
CA LEU A 523 17.85 9.19 -13.57
C LEU A 523 19.37 9.22 -13.60
N LYS A 524 19.96 10.40 -13.70
CA LYS A 524 21.41 10.58 -13.67
C LYS A 524 22.00 10.13 -12.33
N LEU A 525 21.31 10.42 -11.22
CA LEU A 525 21.72 10.00 -9.88
C LEU A 525 21.60 8.49 -9.69
N LEU A 526 20.49 7.87 -10.13
CA LEU A 526 20.33 6.40 -10.12
C LEU A 526 21.45 5.71 -10.92
N ALA A 527 21.74 6.20 -12.12
CA ALA A 527 22.81 5.66 -12.96
C ALA A 527 24.17 5.79 -12.29
N LEU A 528 24.48 6.93 -11.66
CA LEU A 528 25.74 7.17 -10.97
C LEU A 528 25.90 6.25 -9.76
N LEU A 529 24.87 6.17 -8.90
CA LEU A 529 24.92 5.34 -7.69
C LEU A 529 24.98 3.85 -8.05
N THR A 530 24.24 3.39 -9.07
CA THR A 530 24.35 2.03 -9.58
C THR A 530 25.80 1.71 -10.00
N LYS A 531 26.43 2.59 -10.78
CA LYS A 531 27.83 2.40 -11.20
C LYS A 531 28.80 2.44 -10.02
N LYS A 532 28.55 3.27 -8.99
CA LYS A 532 29.36 3.28 -7.76
C LYS A 532 29.28 1.95 -7.01
N CYS A 533 28.08 1.37 -6.85
CA CYS A 533 27.91 0.05 -6.23
C CYS A 533 28.69 -1.03 -6.99
N LEU A 534 28.53 -1.06 -8.32
CA LEU A 534 29.21 -2.02 -9.18
C LEU A 534 30.74 -1.84 -9.15
N ALA A 535 31.24 -0.60 -9.12
CA ALA A 535 32.66 -0.32 -8.99
C ALA A 535 33.20 -0.75 -7.62
N LYS A 536 32.47 -0.48 -6.53
CA LYS A 536 32.82 -0.95 -5.18
C LYS A 536 32.98 -2.47 -5.15
N HIS A 537 32.01 -3.20 -5.68
CA HIS A 537 32.05 -4.66 -5.75
C HIS A 537 33.20 -5.15 -6.62
N ARG A 538 33.32 -4.63 -7.85
CA ARG A 538 34.32 -5.08 -8.85
C ARG A 538 35.77 -4.82 -8.43
N PHE A 539 36.05 -3.63 -7.92
CA PHE A 539 37.41 -3.21 -7.56
C PHE A 539 37.78 -3.51 -6.09
N GLY A 540 36.80 -3.95 -5.29
CA GLY A 540 37.00 -4.30 -3.89
C GLY A 540 37.37 -3.12 -2.98
N VAL A 541 36.96 -1.90 -3.33
CA VAL A 541 37.26 -0.66 -2.62
C VAL A 541 36.03 -0.10 -1.91
N ASP A 542 36.20 0.54 -0.76
CA ASP A 542 35.08 1.07 0.00
C ASP A 542 34.47 2.31 -0.65
N ASN A 543 35.28 3.19 -1.20
CA ASN A 543 34.84 4.39 -1.91
C ASN A 543 35.47 4.44 -3.31
N PRO A 544 34.78 4.01 -4.37
CA PRO A 544 35.33 4.03 -5.72
C PRO A 544 35.64 5.44 -6.21
N SER A 545 36.83 5.61 -6.79
CA SER A 545 37.21 6.88 -7.42
C SER A 545 36.37 7.16 -8.67
N PRO A 546 36.22 8.42 -9.10
CA PRO A 546 35.54 8.75 -10.35
C PRO A 546 36.08 8.01 -11.59
N GLY A 547 37.40 7.72 -11.61
CA GLY A 547 38.02 6.92 -12.64
C GLY A 547 37.54 5.47 -12.67
N GLN A 548 37.42 4.84 -11.50
CA GLN A 548 36.89 3.47 -11.36
C GLN A 548 35.39 3.41 -11.74
N VAL A 549 34.60 4.41 -11.36
CA VAL A 549 33.19 4.50 -11.73
C VAL A 549 33.02 4.64 -13.26
N LYS A 550 33.88 5.42 -13.92
CA LYS A 550 33.88 5.55 -15.40
C LYS A 550 34.23 4.25 -16.11
N GLN A 551 34.99 3.35 -15.50
CA GLN A 551 35.33 2.04 -16.07
C GLN A 551 34.17 1.06 -16.04
N ILE A 552 33.09 1.35 -15.32
CA ILE A 552 31.87 0.53 -15.33
C ILE A 552 31.12 0.81 -16.65
N PRO A 553 30.92 -0.21 -17.51
CA PRO A 553 30.30 -0.02 -18.82
C PRO A 553 28.87 0.52 -18.73
N SER A 554 28.45 1.22 -19.79
CA SER A 554 27.07 1.76 -19.82
C SER A 554 25.99 0.68 -19.98
N PHE A 555 26.32 -0.46 -20.57
CA PHE A 555 25.37 -1.58 -20.76
C PHE A 555 24.96 -2.25 -19.44
N VAL A 556 25.60 -1.96 -18.31
CA VAL A 556 25.13 -2.46 -16.99
C VAL A 556 23.81 -1.81 -16.56
N LEU A 557 23.48 -0.66 -17.14
CA LEU A 557 22.16 -0.05 -16.99
C LEU A 557 21.20 -0.69 -17.99
N PRO A 558 19.99 -1.06 -17.59
CA PRO A 558 19.00 -1.61 -18.50
C PRO A 558 18.59 -0.56 -19.53
N LYS A 559 18.25 -0.99 -20.75
CA LYS A 559 17.61 -0.08 -21.70
C LYS A 559 16.28 0.39 -21.13
N ARG A 560 16.05 1.70 -21.13
CA ARG A 560 14.71 2.22 -20.91
C ARG A 560 13.87 1.87 -22.13
N GLU A 561 12.67 1.39 -21.89
CA GLU A 561 11.62 1.47 -22.89
C GLU A 561 11.28 2.96 -22.98
N ASP A 562 11.50 3.55 -24.16
CA ASP A 562 11.12 4.94 -24.39
C ASP A 562 9.61 5.04 -24.15
N LYS A 563 9.26 5.60 -23.00
CA LYS A 563 7.88 5.88 -22.63
C LYS A 563 7.53 7.21 -23.31
N GLU A 564 7.34 7.14 -24.65
CA GLU A 564 6.72 8.21 -25.40
C GLU A 564 5.28 8.46 -24.98
#